data_11e3045cdd642267fc3fa51a58490f42
#
_entry.id   11e3045cdd642267fc3fa51a58490f42
#
_cell.length_a   1.000
_cell.length_b   1.000
_cell.length_c   1.000
_cell.angle_alpha   90.00
_cell.angle_beta   90.00
_cell.angle_gamma   90.00
#
_symmetry.space_group_name_H-M   'P 1'
#
loop_
_entity.id
_entity.type
_entity.pdbx_description
1 polymer ?
#
loop_
_entity_poly.entity_id
_entity_poly.type
_entity_poly.pdbx_seq_one_letter_code
_entity_poly.pdbx_strand_id
1 'polypeptide(L)'
;MVTGGAGYIGSIAAFQLLEAGHDVTIFDDLSTGHLESIDSRARFVEASLLDISKLRGAMSGCDSVMHFGGKSLVGESVAKPELYMQINVEGSRNVLDTMKSEGVLKIVFSSSAATYGEPSAALIPEDYDALPTNPYGVTKLRVDELLSERATVDGFAAISLRYFNVAGALNTGPKWLGELHNPETHLIPKVLQATASNPLKVFGNDWPTPDGTCIRDYVHVVDLIEAHIKALDQLENPGHCIINLGSGSGYSVQEVISAAEKTLGRSIPTEIDSRRAGDPAVLVASIEKAQKELNWSPTRSLESMIQDSHKAAR
;
A
#
# COMPACT_ATOMS: atom_id res chain seq x y z
N MET A 1 -8.02 -3.14 15.27
CA MET A 1 -6.97 -4.12 14.95
C MET A 1 -6.29 -3.73 13.65
N VAL A 2 -4.97 -3.90 13.55
CA VAL A 2 -4.16 -3.68 12.33
C VAL A 2 -3.57 -5.03 11.90
N THR A 3 -4.03 -5.60 10.79
CA THR A 3 -3.42 -6.79 10.21
C THR A 3 -2.30 -6.39 9.28
N GLY A 4 -1.21 -7.17 9.19
CA GLY A 4 0.00 -6.76 8.49
C GLY A 4 0.73 -5.60 9.20
N GLY A 5 0.52 -5.46 10.51
CA GLY A 5 1.00 -4.33 11.30
C GLY A 5 2.50 -4.35 11.63
N ALA A 6 3.23 -5.40 11.26
CA ALA A 6 4.69 -5.44 11.32
C ALA A 6 5.36 -5.10 9.99
N GLY A 7 4.57 -4.94 8.90
CA GLY A 7 5.04 -4.50 7.59
C GLY A 7 5.25 -2.99 7.50
N TYR A 8 5.79 -2.52 6.37
CA TYR A 8 6.10 -1.11 6.12
C TYR A 8 4.92 -0.17 6.43
N ILE A 9 3.82 -0.32 5.71
CA ILE A 9 2.65 0.58 5.83
C ILE A 9 1.92 0.34 7.15
N GLY A 10 1.73 -0.93 7.53
CA GLY A 10 0.97 -1.31 8.73
C GLY A 10 1.63 -0.87 10.03
N SER A 11 2.96 -0.88 10.13
CA SER A 11 3.67 -0.42 11.34
C SER A 11 3.54 1.08 11.56
N ILE A 12 3.56 1.87 10.46
CA ILE A 12 3.33 3.31 10.50
C ILE A 12 1.87 3.62 10.86
N ALA A 13 0.92 2.84 10.33
CA ALA A 13 -0.49 2.94 10.71
C ALA A 13 -0.70 2.66 12.21
N ALA A 14 -0.12 1.58 12.72
CA ALA A 14 -0.18 1.23 14.13
C ALA A 14 0.42 2.34 15.01
N PHE A 15 1.57 2.88 14.64
CA PHE A 15 2.20 3.98 15.37
C PHE A 15 1.31 5.24 15.39
N GLN A 16 0.77 5.68 14.24
CA GLN A 16 -0.07 6.88 14.18
C GLN A 16 -1.39 6.71 14.93
N LEU A 17 -1.98 5.51 14.92
CA LEU A 17 -3.17 5.21 15.71
C LEU A 17 -2.88 5.28 17.22
N LEU A 18 -1.73 4.77 17.68
CA LEU A 18 -1.29 4.89 19.07
C LEU A 18 -1.07 6.36 19.48
N GLU A 19 -0.46 7.18 18.61
CA GLU A 19 -0.29 8.62 18.84
C GLU A 19 -1.63 9.35 18.89
N ALA A 20 -2.65 8.88 18.15
CA ALA A 20 -4.01 9.40 18.22
C ALA A 20 -4.80 8.91 19.45
N GLY A 21 -4.21 8.05 20.31
CA GLY A 21 -4.82 7.58 21.55
C GLY A 21 -5.67 6.31 21.40
N HIS A 22 -5.57 5.60 20.28
CA HIS A 22 -6.27 4.31 20.12
C HIS A 22 -5.52 3.17 20.80
N ASP A 23 -6.25 2.18 21.29
CA ASP A 23 -5.70 0.87 21.64
C ASP A 23 -5.50 0.04 20.37
N VAL A 24 -4.28 -0.41 20.11
CA VAL A 24 -3.93 -1.10 18.86
C VAL A 24 -3.55 -2.54 19.12
N THR A 25 -4.23 -3.48 18.44
CA THR A 25 -3.80 -4.87 18.32
C THR A 25 -3.19 -5.07 16.92
N ILE A 26 -1.92 -5.44 16.86
CA ILE A 26 -1.20 -5.83 15.64
C ILE A 26 -1.33 -7.34 15.45
N PHE A 27 -1.71 -7.76 14.24
CA PHE A 27 -1.78 -9.15 13.83
C PHE A 27 -0.93 -9.38 12.58
N ASP A 28 0.14 -10.17 12.69
CA ASP A 28 1.13 -10.37 11.63
C ASP A 28 1.85 -11.72 11.80
N ASP A 29 2.19 -12.40 10.72
CA ASP A 29 2.93 -13.67 10.76
C ASP A 29 4.45 -13.51 10.58
N LEU A 30 4.92 -12.27 10.49
CA LEU A 30 6.32 -11.89 10.25
C LEU A 30 6.95 -12.49 8.98
N SER A 31 6.13 -12.97 8.04
CA SER A 31 6.63 -13.54 6.77
C SER A 31 7.35 -12.53 5.88
N THR A 32 6.98 -11.25 6.01
CA THR A 32 7.61 -10.09 5.36
C THR A 32 7.68 -8.88 6.29
N GLY A 33 7.01 -8.95 7.43
CA GLY A 33 7.05 -7.94 8.49
C GLY A 33 8.27 -8.13 9.39
N HIS A 34 8.60 -7.08 10.16
CA HIS A 34 9.77 -7.03 11.02
C HIS A 34 9.36 -6.72 12.47
N LEU A 35 9.82 -7.55 13.40
CA LEU A 35 9.48 -7.39 14.83
C LEU A 35 9.95 -6.02 15.38
N GLU A 36 11.08 -5.53 14.90
CA GLU A 36 11.62 -4.21 15.25
C GLU A 36 10.77 -3.03 14.76
N SER A 37 9.86 -3.25 13.80
CA SER A 37 8.95 -2.21 13.33
C SER A 37 7.73 -2.04 14.25
N ILE A 38 7.49 -2.99 15.15
CA ILE A 38 6.36 -2.95 16.07
C ILE A 38 6.62 -1.95 17.20
N ASP A 39 5.60 -1.13 17.50
CA ASP A 39 5.60 -0.28 18.69
C ASP A 39 5.21 -1.12 19.93
N SER A 40 6.01 -1.04 20.99
CA SER A 40 5.80 -1.81 22.21
C SER A 40 4.51 -1.49 22.97
N ARG A 41 3.85 -0.39 22.66
CA ARG A 41 2.55 -0.02 23.21
C ARG A 41 1.41 -0.83 22.60
N ALA A 42 1.59 -1.39 21.40
CA ALA A 42 0.58 -2.23 20.75
C ALA A 42 0.57 -3.65 21.34
N ARG A 43 -0.61 -4.24 21.44
CA ARG A 43 -0.73 -5.68 21.66
C ARG A 43 -0.33 -6.42 20.38
N PHE A 44 0.69 -7.26 20.42
CA PHE A 44 1.13 -8.04 19.27
C PHE A 44 0.65 -9.49 19.34
N VAL A 45 0.12 -10.00 18.22
CA VAL A 45 -0.27 -11.40 18.03
C VAL A 45 0.41 -11.92 16.77
N GLU A 46 1.40 -12.80 16.95
CA GLU A 46 2.09 -13.47 15.84
C GLU A 46 1.26 -14.65 15.36
N ALA A 47 0.67 -14.50 14.15
CA ALA A 47 -0.09 -15.55 13.49
C ALA A 47 -0.41 -15.22 12.03
N SER A 48 -0.70 -16.27 11.24
CA SER A 48 -1.18 -16.17 9.88
C SER A 48 -2.66 -15.79 9.82
N LEU A 49 -3.08 -15.06 8.77
CA LEU A 49 -4.49 -14.78 8.46
C LEU A 49 -5.31 -16.08 8.24
N LEU A 50 -4.65 -17.22 8.09
CA LEU A 50 -5.30 -18.53 7.96
C LEU A 50 -5.59 -19.17 9.34
N ASP A 51 -5.07 -18.63 10.43
CA ASP A 51 -5.35 -19.12 11.78
C ASP A 51 -6.57 -18.40 12.39
N ILE A 52 -7.75 -18.95 12.13
CA ILE A 52 -9.04 -18.40 12.58
C ILE A 52 -9.12 -18.30 14.11
N SER A 53 -8.50 -19.24 14.84
CA SER A 53 -8.52 -19.22 16.30
C SER A 53 -7.75 -18.03 16.86
N LYS A 54 -6.57 -17.75 16.31
CA LYS A 54 -5.75 -16.59 16.68
C LYS A 54 -6.41 -15.28 16.24
N LEU A 55 -7.00 -15.25 15.03
CA LEU A 55 -7.76 -14.09 14.54
C LEU A 55 -8.87 -13.72 15.51
N ARG A 56 -9.68 -14.70 15.97
CA ARG A 56 -10.76 -14.46 16.93
C ARG A 56 -10.24 -13.89 18.24
N GLY A 57 -9.18 -14.50 18.80
CA GLY A 57 -8.58 -14.01 20.04
C GLY A 57 -7.97 -12.61 19.93
N ALA A 58 -7.47 -12.23 18.73
CA ALA A 58 -6.95 -10.90 18.45
C ALA A 58 -8.06 -9.86 18.21
N MET A 59 -9.18 -10.29 17.60
CA MET A 59 -10.31 -9.43 17.22
C MET A 59 -11.18 -9.04 18.41
N SER A 60 -11.20 -9.87 19.46
CA SER A 60 -12.06 -9.66 20.64
C SER A 60 -11.81 -8.29 21.28
N GLY A 61 -12.87 -7.50 21.42
CA GLY A 61 -12.83 -6.14 21.96
C GLY A 61 -12.35 -5.04 20.98
N CYS A 62 -12.15 -5.37 19.70
CA CYS A 62 -11.85 -4.37 18.68
C CYS A 62 -13.13 -3.73 18.13
N ASP A 63 -13.07 -2.43 17.81
CA ASP A 63 -14.16 -1.68 17.18
C ASP A 63 -14.10 -1.72 15.66
N SER A 64 -12.89 -1.87 15.11
CA SER A 64 -12.62 -1.77 13.67
C SER A 64 -11.34 -2.49 13.26
N VAL A 65 -11.17 -2.67 11.93
CA VAL A 65 -9.99 -3.27 11.33
C VAL A 65 -9.39 -2.35 10.27
N MET A 66 -8.07 -2.13 10.34
CA MET A 66 -7.27 -1.71 9.19
C MET A 66 -6.55 -2.92 8.64
N HIS A 67 -6.85 -3.29 7.40
CA HIS A 67 -6.40 -4.55 6.81
C HIS A 67 -5.31 -4.32 5.77
N PHE A 68 -4.04 -4.45 6.20
CA PHE A 68 -2.85 -4.39 5.34
C PHE A 68 -2.26 -5.79 5.08
N GLY A 69 -2.67 -6.80 5.84
CA GLY A 69 -2.12 -8.15 5.75
C GLY A 69 -2.33 -8.76 4.37
N GLY A 70 -1.25 -9.24 3.76
CA GLY A 70 -1.26 -9.88 2.45
C GLY A 70 0.08 -9.76 1.73
N LYS A 71 0.29 -10.61 0.74
CA LYS A 71 1.46 -10.59 -0.14
C LYS A 71 1.30 -9.53 -1.23
N SER A 72 2.38 -8.82 -1.58
CA SER A 72 2.34 -7.62 -2.44
C SER A 72 3.29 -7.66 -3.65
N LEU A 73 4.15 -8.67 -3.77
CA LEU A 73 5.15 -8.74 -4.85
C LEU A 73 4.53 -9.25 -6.15
N VAL A 74 4.34 -8.36 -7.14
CA VAL A 74 3.75 -8.70 -8.45
C VAL A 74 4.48 -9.85 -9.12
N GLY A 75 5.83 -9.82 -9.18
CA GLY A 75 6.61 -10.88 -9.80
C GLY A 75 6.44 -12.25 -9.10
N GLU A 76 6.36 -12.29 -7.76
CA GLU A 76 6.08 -13.51 -7.03
C GLU A 76 4.66 -14.01 -7.29
N SER A 77 3.68 -13.11 -7.44
CA SER A 77 2.30 -13.49 -7.73
C SER A 77 2.15 -14.26 -9.04
N VAL A 78 2.95 -13.90 -10.05
CA VAL A 78 2.97 -14.62 -11.34
C VAL A 78 3.57 -16.02 -11.18
N ALA A 79 4.61 -16.14 -10.36
CA ALA A 79 5.27 -17.44 -10.12
C ALA A 79 4.46 -18.35 -9.17
N LYS A 80 3.67 -17.77 -8.24
CA LYS A 80 2.95 -18.48 -7.18
C LYS A 80 1.51 -17.96 -7.01
N PRO A 81 0.66 -17.99 -8.05
CA PRO A 81 -0.67 -17.40 -8.01
C PRO A 81 -1.58 -17.99 -6.93
N GLU A 82 -1.48 -19.30 -6.68
CA GLU A 82 -2.26 -20.01 -5.68
C GLU A 82 -1.94 -19.54 -4.24
N LEU A 83 -0.66 -19.27 -3.96
CA LEU A 83 -0.24 -18.71 -2.67
C LEU A 83 -0.87 -17.33 -2.45
N TYR A 84 -0.93 -16.50 -3.51
CA TYR A 84 -1.57 -15.18 -3.42
C TYR A 84 -3.08 -15.29 -3.22
N MET A 85 -3.76 -16.20 -3.90
CA MET A 85 -5.18 -16.48 -3.65
C MET A 85 -5.42 -16.94 -2.22
N GLN A 86 -4.60 -17.87 -1.72
CA GLN A 86 -4.74 -18.38 -0.36
C GLN A 86 -4.53 -17.29 0.70
N ILE A 87 -3.43 -16.53 0.62
CA ILE A 87 -3.12 -15.55 1.67
C ILE A 87 -3.98 -14.30 1.53
N ASN A 88 -4.09 -13.73 0.31
CA ASN A 88 -4.78 -12.46 0.14
C ASN A 88 -6.30 -12.61 0.12
N VAL A 89 -6.85 -13.64 -0.53
CA VAL A 89 -8.31 -13.78 -0.65
C VAL A 89 -8.89 -14.60 0.49
N GLU A 90 -8.40 -15.83 0.72
CA GLU A 90 -8.94 -16.65 1.81
C GLU A 90 -8.55 -16.09 3.18
N GLY A 91 -7.32 -15.53 3.32
CA GLY A 91 -6.93 -14.80 4.53
C GLY A 91 -7.86 -13.62 4.82
N SER A 92 -8.19 -12.80 3.82
CA SER A 92 -9.15 -11.69 3.98
C SER A 92 -10.56 -12.20 4.29
N ARG A 93 -11.00 -13.30 3.67
CA ARG A 93 -12.28 -13.93 4.00
C ARG A 93 -12.34 -14.33 5.47
N ASN A 94 -11.29 -14.96 5.99
CA ASN A 94 -11.19 -15.33 7.40
C ASN A 94 -11.26 -14.10 8.32
N VAL A 95 -10.61 -12.98 7.94
CA VAL A 95 -10.73 -11.71 8.67
C VAL A 95 -12.19 -11.26 8.71
N LEU A 96 -12.87 -11.20 7.56
CA LEU A 96 -14.27 -10.74 7.47
C LEU A 96 -15.24 -11.67 8.21
N ASP A 97 -15.06 -12.99 8.12
CA ASP A 97 -15.88 -13.97 8.86
C ASP A 97 -15.69 -13.85 10.37
N THR A 98 -14.43 -13.62 10.79
CA THR A 98 -14.13 -13.38 12.22
C THR A 98 -14.70 -12.03 12.67
N MET A 99 -14.56 -10.97 11.89
CA MET A 99 -15.16 -9.66 12.17
C MET A 99 -16.68 -9.79 12.41
N LYS A 100 -17.38 -10.48 11.49
CA LYS A 100 -18.81 -10.74 11.62
C LYS A 100 -19.15 -11.48 12.91
N SER A 101 -18.40 -12.54 13.23
CA SER A 101 -18.65 -13.36 14.44
C SER A 101 -18.40 -12.60 15.75
N GLU A 102 -17.48 -11.63 15.76
CA GLU A 102 -17.16 -10.79 16.91
C GLU A 102 -17.95 -9.45 16.93
N GLY A 103 -18.82 -9.22 15.94
CA GLY A 103 -19.64 -8.01 15.86
C GLY A 103 -18.87 -6.76 15.41
N VAL A 104 -17.68 -6.92 14.83
CA VAL A 104 -16.83 -5.85 14.31
C VAL A 104 -17.21 -5.63 12.84
N LEU A 105 -17.86 -4.52 12.50
CA LEU A 105 -18.40 -4.30 11.15
C LEU A 105 -17.72 -3.17 10.37
N LYS A 106 -16.66 -2.59 10.92
CA LYS A 106 -15.93 -1.43 10.33
C LYS A 106 -14.56 -1.87 9.82
N ILE A 107 -14.30 -1.65 8.51
CA ILE A 107 -13.02 -2.03 7.90
C ILE A 107 -12.52 -0.99 6.89
N VAL A 108 -11.23 -0.63 7.00
CA VAL A 108 -10.47 0.03 5.94
C VAL A 108 -9.51 -0.98 5.34
N PHE A 109 -9.61 -1.19 4.03
CA PHE A 109 -8.81 -2.18 3.30
C PHE A 109 -7.75 -1.53 2.43
N SER A 110 -6.54 -2.03 2.54
CA SER A 110 -5.39 -1.74 1.68
C SER A 110 -5.59 -2.42 0.32
N SER A 111 -6.28 -1.75 -0.61
CA SER A 111 -6.41 -2.18 -2.00
C SER A 111 -5.25 -1.64 -2.85
N SER A 112 -5.33 -1.67 -4.18
CA SER A 112 -4.20 -1.34 -5.04
C SER A 112 -4.63 -0.83 -6.40
N ALA A 113 -3.86 0.09 -7.00
CA ALA A 113 -3.96 0.48 -8.41
C ALA A 113 -3.74 -0.70 -9.39
N ALA A 114 -3.10 -1.79 -8.95
CA ALA A 114 -2.95 -3.01 -9.75
C ALA A 114 -4.28 -3.64 -10.17
N THR A 115 -5.40 -3.28 -9.54
CA THR A 115 -6.75 -3.69 -9.95
C THR A 115 -7.16 -3.13 -11.31
N TYR A 116 -6.60 -1.99 -11.73
CA TYR A 116 -6.92 -1.34 -13.01
C TYR A 116 -6.19 -1.94 -14.22
N GLY A 117 -5.11 -2.70 -14.00
CA GLY A 117 -4.30 -3.29 -15.07
C GLY A 117 -3.56 -2.24 -15.91
N GLU A 118 -3.86 -2.18 -17.21
CA GLU A 118 -3.24 -1.29 -18.18
C GLU A 118 -4.24 -0.22 -18.68
N PRO A 119 -4.57 0.77 -17.85
CA PRO A 119 -5.54 1.81 -18.24
C PRO A 119 -4.99 2.71 -19.34
N SER A 120 -5.89 3.16 -20.23
CA SER A 120 -5.57 4.14 -21.29
C SER A 120 -5.86 5.59 -20.87
N ALA A 121 -6.51 5.81 -19.71
CA ALA A 121 -6.82 7.14 -19.21
C ALA A 121 -5.57 7.84 -18.66
N ALA A 122 -5.49 9.16 -18.86
CA ALA A 122 -4.40 9.98 -18.31
C ALA A 122 -4.46 10.06 -16.78
N LEU A 123 -5.67 10.15 -16.21
CA LEU A 123 -5.99 10.03 -14.79
C LEU A 123 -7.03 8.92 -14.62
N ILE A 124 -6.86 8.09 -13.62
CA ILE A 124 -7.70 6.91 -13.39
C ILE A 124 -8.69 7.23 -12.27
N PRO A 125 -9.99 7.41 -12.56
CA PRO A 125 -11.02 7.53 -11.54
C PRO A 125 -11.42 6.15 -10.99
N GLU A 126 -12.18 6.13 -9.89
CA GLU A 126 -12.56 4.90 -9.22
C GLU A 126 -13.60 4.05 -9.98
N ASP A 127 -14.34 4.66 -10.90
CA ASP A 127 -15.30 4.01 -11.79
C ASP A 127 -14.67 3.48 -13.09
N TYR A 128 -13.34 3.63 -13.26
CA TYR A 128 -12.62 3.00 -14.35
C TYR A 128 -12.68 1.47 -14.22
N ASP A 129 -12.80 0.78 -15.35
CA ASP A 129 -12.88 -0.68 -15.39
C ASP A 129 -11.69 -1.35 -14.68
N ALA A 130 -11.98 -2.24 -13.75
CA ALA A 130 -10.97 -3.01 -13.04
C ALA A 130 -10.64 -4.29 -13.85
N LEU A 131 -9.54 -4.25 -14.60
CA LEU A 131 -9.08 -5.33 -15.50
C LEU A 131 -7.63 -5.72 -15.14
N PRO A 132 -7.39 -6.34 -13.98
CA PRO A 132 -6.05 -6.65 -13.52
C PRO A 132 -5.31 -7.60 -14.46
N THR A 133 -4.04 -7.29 -14.76
CA THR A 133 -3.17 -8.05 -15.68
C THR A 133 -2.24 -9.03 -14.97
N ASN A 134 -2.28 -9.08 -13.64
CA ASN A 134 -1.45 -9.97 -12.84
C ASN A 134 -2.21 -10.55 -11.64
N PRO A 135 -1.77 -11.71 -11.09
CA PRO A 135 -2.49 -12.39 -10.00
C PRO A 135 -2.60 -11.54 -8.72
N TYR A 136 -1.62 -10.70 -8.40
CA TYR A 136 -1.73 -9.78 -7.26
C TYR A 136 -2.92 -8.82 -7.42
N GLY A 137 -3.03 -8.14 -8.57
CA GLY A 137 -4.16 -7.27 -8.87
C GLY A 137 -5.50 -8.00 -8.83
N VAL A 138 -5.55 -9.24 -9.35
CA VAL A 138 -6.75 -10.11 -9.25
C VAL A 138 -7.12 -10.34 -7.79
N THR A 139 -6.17 -10.65 -6.91
CA THR A 139 -6.50 -10.88 -5.49
C THR A 139 -7.03 -9.63 -4.80
N LYS A 140 -6.50 -8.43 -5.10
CA LYS A 140 -6.99 -7.18 -4.54
C LYS A 140 -8.41 -6.86 -5.00
N LEU A 141 -8.70 -7.06 -6.29
CA LEU A 141 -10.05 -6.91 -6.84
C LEU A 141 -11.04 -7.90 -6.19
N ARG A 142 -10.64 -9.16 -5.98
CA ARG A 142 -11.48 -10.15 -5.30
C ARG A 142 -11.84 -9.74 -3.87
N VAL A 143 -10.93 -9.09 -3.15
CA VAL A 143 -11.25 -8.59 -1.81
C VAL A 143 -12.16 -7.37 -1.88
N ASP A 144 -12.00 -6.46 -2.85
CA ASP A 144 -12.95 -5.36 -3.08
C ASP A 144 -14.37 -5.91 -3.33
N GLU A 145 -14.51 -6.97 -4.15
CA GLU A 145 -15.78 -7.66 -4.41
C GLU A 145 -16.38 -8.29 -3.13
N LEU A 146 -15.55 -8.97 -2.34
CA LEU A 146 -15.97 -9.54 -1.05
C LEU A 146 -16.49 -8.46 -0.10
N LEU A 147 -15.83 -7.31 -0.02
CA LEU A 147 -16.26 -6.19 0.82
C LEU A 147 -17.62 -5.63 0.35
N SER A 148 -17.84 -5.54 -0.95
CA SER A 148 -19.14 -5.12 -1.51
C SER A 148 -20.25 -6.11 -1.16
N GLU A 149 -19.97 -7.41 -1.23
CA GLU A 149 -20.89 -8.47 -0.81
C GLU A 149 -21.21 -8.36 0.68
N ARG A 150 -20.18 -8.27 1.54
CA ARG A 150 -20.33 -8.18 3.00
C ARG A 150 -21.05 -6.90 3.44
N ALA A 151 -20.81 -5.79 2.76
CA ALA A 151 -21.55 -4.56 3.03
C ALA A 151 -23.04 -4.74 2.79
N THR A 152 -23.42 -5.43 1.71
CA THR A 152 -24.82 -5.67 1.34
C THR A 152 -25.50 -6.71 2.23
N VAL A 153 -24.81 -7.84 2.50
CA VAL A 153 -25.42 -9.00 3.16
C VAL A 153 -25.30 -8.94 4.68
N ASP A 154 -24.16 -8.45 5.18
CA ASP A 154 -23.81 -8.51 6.60
C ASP A 154 -23.79 -7.12 7.28
N GLY A 155 -24.03 -6.05 6.52
CA GLY A 155 -24.08 -4.69 7.06
C GLY A 155 -22.70 -4.09 7.39
N PHE A 156 -21.62 -4.53 6.72
CA PHE A 156 -20.30 -3.94 6.90
C PHE A 156 -20.27 -2.49 6.40
N ALA A 157 -19.58 -1.64 7.14
CA ALA A 157 -19.07 -0.35 6.67
C ALA A 157 -17.62 -0.55 6.22
N ALA A 158 -17.36 -0.42 4.92
CA ALA A 158 -16.08 -0.74 4.32
C ALA A 158 -15.58 0.36 3.38
N ILE A 159 -14.29 0.68 3.46
CA ILE A 159 -13.61 1.54 2.50
C ILE A 159 -12.38 0.79 1.98
N SER A 160 -12.30 0.61 0.65
CA SER A 160 -11.11 0.15 -0.05
C SER A 160 -10.30 1.34 -0.53
N LEU A 161 -9.08 1.46 -0.07
CA LEU A 161 -8.15 2.49 -0.53
C LEU A 161 -7.24 1.89 -1.60
N ARG A 162 -7.46 2.25 -2.87
CA ARG A 162 -6.61 1.86 -4.01
C ARG A 162 -5.49 2.87 -4.14
N TYR A 163 -4.33 2.54 -3.61
CA TYR A 163 -3.18 3.41 -3.74
C TYR A 163 -2.18 2.92 -4.77
N PHE A 164 -1.40 3.87 -5.25
CA PHE A 164 -0.38 3.70 -6.27
C PHE A 164 0.96 3.40 -5.59
N ASN A 165 2.08 3.99 -6.00
CA ASN A 165 3.34 3.67 -5.35
C ASN A 165 3.48 4.42 -4.02
N VAL A 166 3.77 3.69 -2.96
CA VAL A 166 4.03 4.28 -1.65
C VAL A 166 5.52 4.47 -1.45
N ALA A 167 5.92 5.60 -0.89
CA ALA A 167 7.32 5.91 -0.63
C ALA A 167 7.46 6.77 0.64
N GLY A 168 8.70 6.99 1.07
CA GLY A 168 8.99 7.76 2.27
C GLY A 168 9.11 6.89 3.52
N ALA A 169 9.18 7.54 4.65
CA ALA A 169 9.29 6.90 5.96
C ALA A 169 8.78 7.83 7.05
N LEU A 170 8.49 7.27 8.23
CA LEU A 170 8.09 8.03 9.41
C LEU A 170 9.23 8.08 10.42
N ASN A 171 9.58 9.28 10.87
CA ASN A 171 10.43 9.47 12.04
C ASN A 171 9.59 9.39 13.32
N THR A 172 9.82 8.38 14.14
CA THR A 172 9.14 8.21 15.44
C THR A 172 9.87 8.89 16.59
N GLY A 173 10.97 9.60 16.31
CA GLY A 173 11.92 10.13 17.30
C GLY A 173 13.06 9.14 17.58
N PRO A 174 12.81 7.99 18.24
CA PRO A 174 13.87 7.01 18.51
C PRO A 174 14.38 6.28 17.27
N LYS A 175 13.51 6.05 16.27
CA LYS A 175 13.84 5.31 15.04
C LYS A 175 13.04 5.81 13.85
N TRP A 176 13.46 5.37 12.66
CA TRP A 176 12.68 5.51 11.43
C TRP A 176 11.91 4.23 11.16
N LEU A 177 10.62 4.37 10.77
CA LEU A 177 9.83 3.30 10.18
C LEU A 177 9.79 3.53 8.67
N GLY A 178 10.36 2.61 7.91
CA GLY A 178 10.49 2.70 6.46
C GLY A 178 10.38 1.35 5.80
N GLU A 179 10.60 1.33 4.49
CA GLU A 179 10.52 0.15 3.66
C GLU A 179 11.76 -0.74 3.87
N LEU A 180 11.53 -2.03 4.18
CA LEU A 180 12.56 -3.03 4.46
C LEU A 180 12.33 -4.31 3.65
N HIS A 181 11.83 -4.20 2.41
CA HIS A 181 11.53 -5.36 1.58
C HIS A 181 12.79 -6.12 1.16
N ASN A 182 12.71 -7.46 1.19
CA ASN A 182 13.74 -8.35 0.67
C ASN A 182 13.08 -9.50 -0.11
N PRO A 183 13.22 -9.58 -1.46
CA PRO A 183 13.98 -8.65 -2.31
C PRO A 183 13.28 -7.28 -2.47
N GLU A 184 14.08 -6.22 -2.63
CA GLU A 184 13.58 -4.89 -2.94
C GLU A 184 13.18 -4.78 -4.42
N THR A 185 11.99 -4.26 -4.69
CA THR A 185 11.45 -4.12 -6.06
C THR A 185 11.02 -2.70 -6.43
N HIS A 186 10.84 -1.83 -5.45
CA HIS A 186 10.35 -0.47 -5.66
C HIS A 186 11.44 0.50 -6.15
N LEU A 187 11.03 1.49 -6.95
CA LEU A 187 11.96 2.36 -7.65
C LEU A 187 12.79 3.21 -6.67
N ILE A 188 12.17 3.91 -5.72
CA ILE A 188 12.88 4.84 -4.83
C ILE A 188 13.95 4.12 -4.00
N PRO A 189 13.69 3.01 -3.30
CA PRO A 189 14.74 2.26 -2.63
C PRO A 189 15.85 1.78 -3.57
N LYS A 190 15.52 1.32 -4.79
CA LYS A 190 16.53 0.91 -5.80
C LYS A 190 17.40 2.06 -6.27
N VAL A 191 16.82 3.24 -6.47
CA VAL A 191 17.57 4.46 -6.79
C VAL A 191 18.56 4.80 -5.67
N LEU A 192 18.13 4.71 -4.41
CA LEU A 192 18.99 4.98 -3.25
C LEU A 192 20.14 3.97 -3.13
N GLN A 193 19.92 2.71 -3.50
CA GLN A 193 20.91 1.62 -3.44
C GLN A 193 21.83 1.55 -4.67
N ALA A 194 21.53 2.29 -5.75
CA ALA A 194 22.28 2.21 -7.00
C ALA A 194 23.74 2.66 -6.83
N THR A 195 24.65 1.84 -7.38
CA THR A 195 26.11 2.05 -7.40
C THR A 195 26.68 1.79 -8.78
N ALA A 196 27.93 2.17 -9.02
CA ALA A 196 28.59 1.89 -10.31
C ALA A 196 28.70 0.37 -10.62
N SER A 197 28.79 -0.49 -9.60
CA SER A 197 28.81 -1.95 -9.75
C SER A 197 27.41 -2.60 -9.79
N ASN A 198 26.37 -1.86 -9.42
CA ASN A 198 24.98 -2.28 -9.47
C ASN A 198 24.10 -1.09 -9.90
N PRO A 199 24.12 -0.72 -11.19
CA PRO A 199 23.39 0.44 -11.69
C PRO A 199 21.86 0.22 -11.61
N LEU A 200 21.13 1.32 -11.53
CA LEU A 200 19.67 1.27 -11.60
C LEU A 200 19.25 0.88 -13.02
N LYS A 201 18.43 -0.16 -13.15
CA LYS A 201 17.79 -0.52 -14.42
C LYS A 201 16.59 0.37 -14.70
N VAL A 202 16.61 1.05 -15.84
CA VAL A 202 15.51 1.86 -16.37
C VAL A 202 14.84 1.07 -17.49
N PHE A 203 13.58 0.68 -17.30
CA PHE A 203 12.85 -0.20 -18.21
C PHE A 203 12.14 0.59 -19.31
N GLY A 204 12.85 0.79 -20.42
CA GLY A 204 12.43 1.58 -21.57
C GLY A 204 12.76 3.07 -21.40
N ASN A 205 13.24 3.67 -22.49
CA ASN A 205 13.50 5.10 -22.63
C ASN A 205 12.84 5.68 -23.89
N ASP A 206 11.88 4.97 -24.45
CA ASP A 206 11.16 5.24 -25.66
C ASP A 206 9.63 5.26 -25.46
N TRP A 207 9.18 5.41 -24.20
CA TRP A 207 7.77 5.56 -23.87
C TRP A 207 7.17 6.85 -24.46
N PRO A 208 5.87 6.88 -24.82
CA PRO A 208 5.20 8.10 -25.29
C PRO A 208 4.93 9.08 -24.13
N THR A 209 5.99 9.53 -23.49
CA THR A 209 6.04 10.45 -22.35
C THR A 209 7.07 11.55 -22.63
N PRO A 210 7.05 12.69 -21.91
CA PRO A 210 7.94 13.83 -22.22
C PRO A 210 9.44 13.52 -22.24
N ASP A 211 9.91 12.59 -21.38
CA ASP A 211 11.33 12.21 -21.28
C ASP A 211 11.61 10.77 -21.72
N GLY A 212 10.61 10.09 -22.27
CA GLY A 212 10.72 8.72 -22.77
C GLY A 212 10.69 7.65 -21.69
N THR A 213 10.57 8.00 -20.38
CA THR A 213 10.44 7.03 -19.30
C THR A 213 9.00 6.94 -18.80
N CYS A 214 8.60 5.79 -18.20
CA CYS A 214 7.23 5.63 -17.72
C CYS A 214 6.93 6.56 -16.54
N ILE A 215 5.66 6.98 -16.43
CA ILE A 215 5.15 7.85 -15.36
C ILE A 215 4.35 7.00 -14.37
N ARG A 216 4.64 7.17 -13.08
CA ARG A 216 3.94 6.53 -11.98
C ARG A 216 3.53 7.56 -10.93
N ASP A 217 2.42 7.31 -10.29
CA ASP A 217 1.97 8.11 -9.16
C ASP A 217 2.63 7.62 -7.87
N TYR A 218 3.02 8.56 -7.03
CA TYR A 218 3.65 8.30 -5.73
C TYR A 218 2.91 9.06 -4.63
N VAL A 219 2.75 8.40 -3.50
CA VAL A 219 2.19 9.00 -2.28
C VAL A 219 3.13 8.75 -1.12
N HIS A 220 3.35 9.77 -0.30
CA HIS A 220 4.14 9.60 0.93
C HIS A 220 3.40 8.71 1.92
N VAL A 221 4.09 7.75 2.54
CA VAL A 221 3.47 6.80 3.47
C VAL A 221 2.71 7.47 4.61
N VAL A 222 3.18 8.62 5.10
CA VAL A 222 2.49 9.37 6.16
C VAL A 222 1.18 9.98 5.64
N ASP A 223 1.19 10.60 4.44
CA ASP A 223 -0.04 11.10 3.82
C ASP A 223 -1.04 9.96 3.57
N LEU A 224 -0.53 8.80 3.15
CA LEU A 224 -1.33 7.59 2.95
C LEU A 224 -2.04 7.18 4.25
N ILE A 225 -1.32 7.14 5.38
CA ILE A 225 -1.92 6.74 6.66
C ILE A 225 -2.88 7.80 7.19
N GLU A 226 -2.62 9.08 6.95
CA GLU A 226 -3.60 10.14 7.25
C GLU A 226 -4.93 9.90 6.51
N ALA A 227 -4.88 9.44 5.24
CA ALA A 227 -6.09 9.05 4.51
C ALA A 227 -6.78 7.81 5.12
N HIS A 228 -6.01 6.81 5.57
CA HIS A 228 -6.58 5.62 6.24
C HIS A 228 -7.29 5.97 7.55
N ILE A 229 -6.73 6.87 8.35
CA ILE A 229 -7.35 7.33 9.60
C ILE A 229 -8.64 8.10 9.28
N LYS A 230 -8.60 9.03 8.32
CA LYS A 230 -9.81 9.74 7.87
C LYS A 230 -10.87 8.80 7.30
N ALA A 231 -10.47 7.75 6.58
CA ALA A 231 -11.39 6.72 6.08
C ALA A 231 -12.04 5.94 7.24
N LEU A 232 -11.27 5.63 8.29
CA LEU A 232 -11.80 4.97 9.49
C LEU A 232 -12.89 5.80 10.17
N ASP A 233 -12.71 7.12 10.23
CA ASP A 233 -13.67 8.07 10.82
C ASP A 233 -14.98 8.18 10.00
N GLN A 234 -14.95 7.83 8.70
CA GLN A 234 -16.12 7.86 7.82
C GLN A 234 -16.99 6.57 7.86
N LEU A 235 -16.54 5.53 8.57
CA LEU A 235 -17.23 4.24 8.64
C LEU A 235 -18.44 4.26 9.60
N GLU A 236 -19.44 5.11 9.29
CA GLU A 236 -20.64 5.24 10.13
C GLU A 236 -21.79 4.34 9.66
N ASN A 237 -21.97 4.22 8.35
CA ASN A 237 -23.12 3.53 7.76
C ASN A 237 -22.67 2.32 6.94
N PRO A 238 -23.49 1.24 6.91
CA PRO A 238 -23.23 0.10 6.03
C PRO A 238 -23.09 0.53 4.56
N GLY A 239 -22.11 -0.05 3.90
CA GLY A 239 -21.80 0.21 2.51
C GLY A 239 -20.34 -0.08 2.20
N HIS A 240 -19.99 -0.11 0.91
CA HIS A 240 -18.62 -0.22 0.46
C HIS A 240 -18.28 0.93 -0.48
N CYS A 241 -17.21 1.65 -0.18
CA CYS A 241 -16.70 2.74 -0.99
C CYS A 241 -15.26 2.43 -1.43
N ILE A 242 -14.94 2.69 -2.71
CA ILE A 242 -13.59 2.62 -3.24
C ILE A 242 -13.08 4.04 -3.41
N ILE A 243 -11.84 4.32 -2.96
CA ILE A 243 -11.20 5.64 -3.06
C ILE A 243 -9.74 5.45 -3.50
N ASN A 244 -9.33 6.20 -4.53
CA ASN A 244 -7.95 6.22 -5.01
C ASN A 244 -7.09 7.17 -4.17
N LEU A 245 -5.84 6.76 -3.91
CA LEU A 245 -4.85 7.58 -3.23
C LEU A 245 -3.56 7.65 -4.04
N GLY A 246 -3.14 8.85 -4.38
CA GLY A 246 -1.93 9.18 -5.12
C GLY A 246 -1.60 10.66 -4.97
N SER A 247 -0.65 11.15 -5.76
CA SER A 247 -0.38 12.60 -5.86
C SER A 247 -1.35 13.31 -6.82
N GLY A 248 -1.95 12.54 -7.75
CA GLY A 248 -2.79 13.09 -8.82
C GLY A 248 -2.02 13.73 -9.97
N SER A 249 -0.69 13.73 -9.94
CA SER A 249 0.17 14.31 -11.00
C SER A 249 1.15 13.31 -11.61
N GLY A 250 1.63 12.36 -10.84
CA GLY A 250 2.64 11.38 -11.26
C GLY A 250 4.04 11.95 -11.40
N TYR A 251 5.03 11.06 -11.52
CA TYR A 251 6.43 11.39 -11.77
C TYR A 251 7.01 10.34 -12.71
N SER A 252 7.84 10.80 -13.67
CA SER A 252 8.60 9.91 -14.53
C SER A 252 9.76 9.26 -13.77
N VAL A 253 10.30 8.16 -14.32
CA VAL A 253 11.49 7.53 -13.73
C VAL A 253 12.67 8.53 -13.72
N GLN A 254 12.82 9.33 -14.76
CA GLN A 254 13.89 10.33 -14.85
C GLN A 254 13.73 11.46 -13.83
N GLU A 255 12.50 11.90 -13.54
CA GLU A 255 12.23 12.88 -12.49
C GLU A 255 12.58 12.33 -11.10
N VAL A 256 12.26 11.05 -10.82
CA VAL A 256 12.64 10.39 -9.57
C VAL A 256 14.16 10.30 -9.44
N ILE A 257 14.89 9.94 -10.52
CA ILE A 257 16.36 9.90 -10.54
C ILE A 257 16.93 11.29 -10.26
N SER A 258 16.45 12.31 -10.95
CA SER A 258 16.94 13.70 -10.80
C SER A 258 16.69 14.23 -9.38
N ALA A 259 15.53 13.95 -8.80
CA ALA A 259 15.23 14.33 -7.42
C ALA A 259 16.15 13.60 -6.42
N ALA A 260 16.47 12.32 -6.67
CA ALA A 260 17.38 11.55 -5.83
C ALA A 260 18.83 12.06 -5.94
N GLU A 261 19.31 12.37 -7.14
CA GLU A 261 20.64 12.97 -7.36
C GLU A 261 20.81 14.28 -6.59
N LYS A 262 19.79 15.13 -6.64
CA LYS A 262 19.75 16.39 -5.89
C LYS A 262 19.79 16.15 -4.38
N THR A 263 18.99 15.17 -3.90
CA THR A 263 18.90 14.87 -2.45
C THR A 263 20.18 14.23 -1.91
N LEU A 264 20.80 13.34 -2.71
CA LEU A 264 22.00 12.60 -2.29
C LEU A 264 23.30 13.34 -2.57
N GLY A 265 23.29 14.39 -3.43
CA GLY A 265 24.49 15.11 -3.87
C GLY A 265 25.43 14.24 -4.70
N ARG A 266 24.93 13.22 -5.39
CA ARG A 266 25.69 12.31 -6.26
C ARG A 266 24.86 11.87 -7.46
N SER A 267 25.53 11.55 -8.55
CA SER A 267 24.87 10.93 -9.72
C SER A 267 24.42 9.50 -9.40
N ILE A 268 23.30 9.12 -10.02
CA ILE A 268 22.75 7.76 -9.94
C ILE A 268 23.17 7.00 -11.21
N PRO A 269 24.02 5.97 -11.10
CA PRO A 269 24.36 5.14 -12.24
C PRO A 269 23.12 4.40 -12.77
N THR A 270 22.87 4.50 -14.07
CA THR A 270 21.71 3.89 -14.74
C THR A 270 22.14 3.00 -15.89
N GLU A 271 21.33 1.98 -16.17
CA GLU A 271 21.41 1.11 -17.34
C GLU A 271 20.01 1.01 -17.95
N ILE A 272 19.92 1.22 -19.27
CA ILE A 272 18.64 1.08 -19.99
C ILE A 272 18.41 -0.41 -20.27
N ASP A 273 17.24 -0.90 -19.89
CA ASP A 273 16.77 -2.24 -20.22
C ASP A 273 15.49 -2.16 -21.06
N SER A 274 15.06 -3.28 -21.64
CA SER A 274 13.82 -3.36 -22.42
C SER A 274 12.60 -3.04 -21.53
N ARG A 275 11.52 -2.52 -22.13
CA ARG A 275 10.24 -2.33 -21.44
C ARG A 275 9.77 -3.62 -20.80
N ARG A 276 9.21 -3.53 -19.61
CA ARG A 276 8.54 -4.68 -18.98
C ARG A 276 7.21 -4.93 -19.70
N ALA A 277 6.93 -6.19 -19.99
CA ALA A 277 5.62 -6.58 -20.53
C ALA A 277 4.52 -6.26 -19.50
N GLY A 278 3.42 -5.67 -19.96
CA GLY A 278 2.29 -5.34 -19.10
C GLY A 278 2.43 -4.02 -18.32
N ASP A 279 3.52 -3.27 -18.49
CA ASP A 279 3.66 -1.94 -17.88
C ASP A 279 2.97 -0.88 -18.76
N PRO A 280 2.06 -0.03 -18.23
CA PRO A 280 1.53 1.12 -18.96
C PRO A 280 2.55 2.28 -19.00
N ALA A 281 2.44 3.14 -20.03
CA ALA A 281 3.27 4.34 -20.12
C ALA A 281 3.00 5.31 -18.96
N VAL A 282 1.73 5.46 -18.57
CA VAL A 282 1.27 6.38 -17.51
C VAL A 282 0.30 5.63 -16.60
N LEU A 283 0.50 5.77 -15.30
CA LEU A 283 -0.39 5.22 -14.27
C LEU A 283 -0.51 6.23 -13.13
N VAL A 284 -1.56 7.06 -13.17
CA VAL A 284 -1.78 8.20 -12.25
C VAL A 284 -3.22 8.20 -11.74
N ALA A 285 -3.40 8.44 -10.45
CA ALA A 285 -4.72 8.49 -9.81
C ALA A 285 -5.48 9.79 -10.13
N SER A 286 -6.79 9.72 -10.34
CA SER A 286 -7.66 10.82 -9.95
C SER A 286 -7.85 10.77 -8.45
N ILE A 287 -7.62 11.88 -7.76
CA ILE A 287 -7.78 12.00 -6.30
C ILE A 287 -9.00 12.85 -5.90
N GLU A 288 -9.83 13.22 -6.86
CA GLU A 288 -11.01 14.08 -6.63
C GLU A 288 -11.96 13.48 -5.57
N LYS A 289 -12.15 12.17 -5.60
CA LYS A 289 -13.00 11.49 -4.63
C LYS A 289 -12.40 11.50 -3.23
N ALA A 290 -11.09 11.29 -3.09
CA ALA A 290 -10.40 11.41 -1.81
C ALA A 290 -10.50 12.83 -1.22
N GLN A 291 -10.37 13.86 -2.06
CA GLN A 291 -10.55 15.24 -1.65
C GLN A 291 -11.95 15.50 -1.13
N LYS A 292 -12.96 15.03 -1.86
CA LYS A 292 -14.38 15.25 -1.54
C LYS A 292 -14.86 14.43 -0.32
N GLU A 293 -14.57 13.12 -0.32
CA GLU A 293 -15.13 12.18 0.65
C GLU A 293 -14.33 12.13 1.97
N LEU A 294 -12.99 12.28 1.88
CA LEU A 294 -12.11 12.21 3.04
C LEU A 294 -11.58 13.59 3.48
N ASN A 295 -11.88 14.66 2.73
CA ASN A 295 -11.20 15.95 2.90
C ASN A 295 -9.68 15.77 3.01
N TRP A 296 -9.11 14.99 2.07
CA TRP A 296 -7.70 14.61 2.05
C TRP A 296 -7.04 15.01 0.74
N SER A 297 -5.82 15.49 0.83
CA SER A 297 -4.90 15.72 -0.28
C SER A 297 -3.48 15.39 0.18
N PRO A 298 -2.61 14.86 -0.70
CA PRO A 298 -1.21 14.66 -0.36
C PRO A 298 -0.52 16.01 -0.12
N THR A 299 0.34 16.08 0.86
CA THR A 299 1.04 17.31 1.26
C THR A 299 2.55 17.22 1.09
N ARG A 300 3.09 15.99 0.99
CA ARG A 300 4.52 15.72 0.95
C ARG A 300 5.00 15.53 -0.49
N SER A 301 6.11 16.20 -0.82
CA SER A 301 6.70 16.17 -2.17
C SER A 301 7.51 14.91 -2.45
N LEU A 302 7.87 14.70 -3.73
CA LEU A 302 8.79 13.63 -4.13
C LEU A 302 10.15 13.74 -3.42
N GLU A 303 10.67 14.96 -3.25
CA GLU A 303 11.93 15.17 -2.53
C GLU A 303 11.84 14.72 -1.07
N SER A 304 10.71 15.00 -0.39
CA SER A 304 10.51 14.53 0.99
C SER A 304 10.39 13.00 1.05
N MET A 305 9.71 12.36 0.09
CA MET A 305 9.65 10.90 -0.01
C MET A 305 11.05 10.28 -0.12
N ILE A 306 11.89 10.81 -1.01
CA ILE A 306 13.27 10.35 -1.22
C ILE A 306 14.13 10.60 0.01
N GLN A 307 14.02 11.81 0.60
CA GLN A 307 14.80 12.19 1.78
C GLN A 307 14.50 11.29 2.98
N ASP A 308 13.23 11.03 3.23
CA ASP A 308 12.81 10.22 4.38
C ASP A 308 13.10 8.73 4.16
N SER A 309 12.92 8.21 2.93
CA SER A 309 13.39 6.87 2.58
C SER A 309 14.90 6.71 2.80
N HIS A 310 15.70 7.73 2.42
CA HIS A 310 17.15 7.70 2.60
C HIS A 310 17.56 7.72 4.09
N LYS A 311 16.86 8.47 4.93
CA LYS A 311 17.12 8.49 6.38
C LYS A 311 16.75 7.16 7.03
N ALA A 312 15.69 6.51 6.59
CA ALA A 312 15.26 5.21 7.11
C ALA A 312 16.18 4.06 6.69
N ALA A 313 16.88 4.18 5.56
CA ALA A 313 17.82 3.17 5.05
C ALA A 313 19.20 3.20 5.73
N ARG A 314 19.46 4.15 6.63
CA ARG A 314 20.70 4.30 7.41
C ARG A 314 20.58 3.62 8.77
#